data_9361f39615f7aac775d55a52923d9edb
#
_entry.id   9361f39615f7aac775d55a52923d9edb
#
_cell.length_a   1.000
_cell.length_b   1.000
_cell.length_c   1.000
_cell.angle_alpha   90.00
_cell.angle_beta   90.00
_cell.angle_gamma   90.00
#
_symmetry.space_group_name_H-M   'P 1'
#
loop_
_entity.id
_entity.type
_entity.pdbx_description
1 polymer ?
#
loop_
_entity_poly.entity_id
_entity_poly.type
_entity_poly.pdbx_seq_one_letter_code
_entity_poly.pdbx_strand_id
1 'polypeptide(L)'
;MTNPSEVLSLPKPAWAADEVGMLYDMAHRFMSEEIAPRYDEFEKNEMVDRESWRKAGSAGLLCASMPEEYGGSGGTFAHESAIIEAIGHVGVDGFGIGLHNAIVAPYILHYGSEEQKKKWLPKLATGELIGAIAMTEPGAGSDLQGVKTRAEKDGNQYKINGSKTFITNGQLANFIIVVTKTDPAKGAKGTSLIVVETDEAEGFERGRNLDKIGLKANDTSELFFNDMRVPTSNLLGHEEGQGFIQLMQQLPQERLQIGTGAIAMIERALALTIDYVKDRKAFGKAIIEFQNTQFKLAELKTEATIGRVFYNDCVTRHINDGLDPVTASMAKYWLSDLQGKVVDECLQLHGGYGYMNEYPIARMFRDARVQRIYGGTNEIMKLLIGRSL
;
A
#
# COMPACT_ATOMS: atom_id res chain seq x y z
N MET A 1 11.21 24.76 6.59
CA MET A 1 10.35 23.64 7.04
C MET A 1 11.26 22.47 7.42
N THR A 2 10.95 21.78 8.50
CA THR A 2 11.67 20.60 8.95
C THR A 2 11.52 19.48 7.89
N ASN A 3 12.65 18.87 7.47
CA ASN A 3 12.61 17.77 6.51
C ASN A 3 12.07 16.50 7.23
N PRO A 4 10.97 15.87 6.75
CA PRO A 4 10.44 14.66 7.37
C PRO A 4 11.47 13.53 7.48
N SER A 5 12.28 13.28 6.45
CA SER A 5 13.30 12.20 6.46
C SER A 5 14.43 12.41 7.48
N GLU A 6 14.57 13.62 8.05
CA GLU A 6 15.62 13.98 9.00
C GLU A 6 15.09 14.26 10.41
N VAL A 7 13.76 14.29 10.59
CA VAL A 7 13.11 14.69 11.86
C VAL A 7 13.53 13.84 13.05
N LEU A 8 13.87 12.58 12.83
CA LEU A 8 14.32 11.64 13.86
C LEU A 8 15.82 11.75 14.16
N SER A 9 16.58 12.43 13.31
CA SER A 9 18.04 12.56 13.45
C SER A 9 18.79 11.23 13.51
N LEU A 10 18.30 10.21 12.80
CA LEU A 10 18.93 8.91 12.67
C LEU A 10 19.89 8.88 11.45
N PRO A 11 20.97 8.10 11.50
CA PRO A 11 21.78 7.82 10.34
C PRO A 11 20.95 7.08 9.27
N LYS A 12 21.26 7.32 7.99
CA LYS A 12 20.64 6.53 6.90
C LYS A 12 20.98 5.05 7.10
N PRO A 13 20.00 4.14 7.00
CA PRO A 13 20.27 2.72 7.05
C PRO A 13 21.06 2.26 5.83
N ALA A 14 21.82 1.19 5.97
CA ALA A 14 22.68 0.69 4.88
C ALA A 14 21.89 0.36 3.59
N TRP A 15 20.64 -0.11 3.73
CA TRP A 15 19.78 -0.41 2.58
C TRP A 15 19.31 0.84 1.81
N ALA A 16 19.38 2.02 2.41
CA ALA A 16 18.99 3.29 1.80
C ALA A 16 20.19 4.08 1.23
N ALA A 17 21.33 3.42 1.02
CA ALA A 17 22.54 4.06 0.48
C ALA A 17 22.41 4.29 -1.05
N ASP A 18 23.26 5.18 -1.57
CA ASP A 18 23.54 5.44 -2.98
C ASP A 18 22.30 5.47 -3.90
N GLU A 19 22.09 4.46 -4.72
CA GLU A 19 21.03 4.41 -5.72
C GLU A 19 19.61 4.47 -5.12
N VAL A 20 19.39 3.84 -3.97
CA VAL A 20 18.09 3.89 -3.27
C VAL A 20 17.82 5.32 -2.78
N GLY A 21 18.86 6.01 -2.28
CA GLY A 21 18.76 7.42 -1.91
C GLY A 21 18.46 8.32 -3.10
N MET A 22 19.11 8.10 -4.25
CA MET A 22 18.82 8.85 -5.49
C MET A 22 17.40 8.59 -5.99
N LEU A 23 16.90 7.36 -5.89
CA LEU A 23 15.54 7.01 -6.24
C LEU A 23 14.53 7.71 -5.32
N TYR A 24 14.81 7.76 -4.00
CA TYR A 24 14.00 8.53 -3.06
C TYR A 24 13.90 10.00 -3.46
N ASP A 25 15.04 10.65 -3.76
CA ASP A 25 15.07 12.06 -4.15
C ASP A 25 14.29 12.32 -5.46
N MET A 26 14.40 11.40 -6.42
CA MET A 26 13.65 11.45 -7.67
C MET A 26 12.16 11.28 -7.44
N ALA A 27 11.76 10.29 -6.65
CA ALA A 27 10.37 10.03 -6.28
C ALA A 27 9.78 11.21 -5.50
N HIS A 28 10.51 11.75 -4.52
CA HIS A 28 10.09 12.90 -3.73
C HIS A 28 9.83 14.13 -4.62
N ARG A 29 10.74 14.41 -5.56
CA ARG A 29 10.58 15.51 -6.51
C ARG A 29 9.35 15.28 -7.40
N PHE A 30 9.21 14.10 -7.98
CA PHE A 30 8.06 13.75 -8.82
C PHE A 30 6.75 13.94 -8.04
N MET A 31 6.65 13.42 -6.83
CA MET A 31 5.45 13.56 -6.00
C MET A 31 5.17 15.03 -5.65
N SER A 32 6.22 15.83 -5.40
CA SER A 32 6.08 17.26 -5.06
C SER A 32 5.69 18.12 -6.25
N GLU A 33 6.20 17.84 -7.45
CA GLU A 33 6.03 18.68 -8.63
C GLU A 33 4.83 18.25 -9.50
N GLU A 34 4.57 16.95 -9.63
CA GLU A 34 3.55 16.41 -10.53
C GLU A 34 2.25 16.01 -9.82
N ILE A 35 2.33 15.51 -8.58
CA ILE A 35 1.17 14.94 -7.88
C ILE A 35 0.58 15.90 -6.84
N ALA A 36 1.41 16.44 -5.94
CA ALA A 36 0.94 17.30 -4.84
C ALA A 36 0.16 18.54 -5.31
N PRO A 37 0.55 19.25 -6.39
CA PRO A 37 -0.20 20.42 -6.85
C PRO A 37 -1.62 20.12 -7.33
N ARG A 38 -1.87 18.86 -7.72
CA ARG A 38 -3.17 18.38 -8.21
C ARG A 38 -3.91 17.51 -7.21
N TYR A 39 -3.36 17.35 -5.99
CA TYR A 39 -3.87 16.34 -5.06
C TYR A 39 -5.31 16.64 -4.58
N ASP A 40 -5.68 17.90 -4.43
CA ASP A 40 -7.05 18.29 -4.06
C ASP A 40 -8.05 17.98 -5.21
N GLU A 41 -7.60 18.06 -6.48
CA GLU A 41 -8.38 17.61 -7.64
C GLU A 41 -8.59 16.09 -7.58
N PHE A 42 -7.54 15.32 -7.27
CA PHE A 42 -7.63 13.87 -7.14
C PHE A 42 -8.52 13.45 -5.96
N GLU A 43 -8.46 14.13 -4.82
CA GLU A 43 -9.39 13.89 -3.71
C GLU A 43 -10.85 14.15 -4.10
N LYS A 44 -11.10 15.21 -4.87
CA LYS A 44 -12.45 15.55 -5.37
C LYS A 44 -12.96 14.54 -6.39
N ASN A 45 -12.08 14.04 -7.25
CA ASN A 45 -12.41 13.05 -8.27
C ASN A 45 -12.38 11.61 -7.71
N GLU A 46 -11.96 11.45 -6.44
CA GLU A 46 -11.78 10.18 -5.74
C GLU A 46 -10.86 9.20 -6.48
N MET A 47 -9.88 9.72 -7.23
CA MET A 47 -9.00 8.93 -8.09
C MET A 47 -7.82 9.75 -8.60
N VAL A 48 -6.62 9.15 -8.67
CA VAL A 48 -5.47 9.67 -9.40
C VAL A 48 -5.58 9.25 -10.86
N ASP A 49 -5.46 10.17 -11.81
CA ASP A 49 -5.69 9.91 -13.24
C ASP A 49 -4.62 9.00 -13.90
N ARG A 50 -4.98 8.37 -15.01
CA ARG A 50 -4.10 7.48 -15.78
C ARG A 50 -2.84 8.18 -16.33
N GLU A 51 -2.92 9.49 -16.60
CA GLU A 51 -1.77 10.25 -17.06
C GLU A 51 -0.67 10.30 -15.99
N SER A 52 -1.05 10.53 -14.73
CA SER A 52 -0.13 10.48 -13.58
C SER A 52 0.54 9.12 -13.42
N TRP A 53 -0.19 8.03 -13.65
CA TRP A 53 0.38 6.67 -13.66
C TRP A 53 1.40 6.48 -14.78
N ARG A 54 1.12 6.92 -16.02
CA ARG A 54 2.06 6.84 -17.14
C ARG A 54 3.31 7.69 -16.91
N LYS A 55 3.14 8.89 -16.34
CA LYS A 55 4.27 9.75 -15.95
C LYS A 55 5.14 9.07 -14.89
N ALA A 56 4.53 8.44 -13.88
CA ALA A 56 5.26 7.69 -12.87
C ALA A 56 6.05 6.52 -13.49
N GLY A 57 5.46 5.78 -14.44
CA GLY A 57 6.15 4.74 -15.21
C GLY A 57 7.32 5.29 -16.02
N SER A 58 7.10 6.40 -16.74
CA SER A 58 8.16 7.07 -17.53
C SER A 58 9.30 7.60 -16.65
N ALA A 59 9.03 7.92 -15.38
CA ALA A 59 10.01 8.32 -14.40
C ALA A 59 10.69 7.13 -13.69
N GLY A 60 10.37 5.87 -14.04
CA GLY A 60 10.95 4.69 -13.41
C GLY A 60 10.45 4.42 -11.99
N LEU A 61 9.30 4.97 -11.60
CA LEU A 61 8.72 4.83 -10.27
C LEU A 61 7.74 3.66 -10.14
N LEU A 62 7.46 2.96 -11.24
CA LEU A 62 6.63 1.76 -11.22
C LEU A 62 7.49 0.50 -11.34
N CYS A 63 7.23 -0.48 -10.45
CA CYS A 63 7.89 -1.78 -10.49
C CYS A 63 9.43 -1.72 -10.40
N ALA A 64 9.99 -0.80 -9.60
CA ALA A 64 11.43 -0.60 -9.48
C ALA A 64 12.18 -1.86 -9.01
N SER A 65 11.53 -2.74 -8.24
CA SER A 65 12.09 -4.01 -7.77
C SER A 65 12.03 -5.16 -8.79
N MET A 66 11.37 -4.96 -9.93
CA MET A 66 11.29 -6.01 -10.95
C MET A 66 12.59 -6.07 -11.78
N PRO A 67 12.98 -7.29 -12.28
CA PRO A 67 14.14 -7.43 -13.16
C PRO A 67 14.05 -6.56 -14.41
N GLU A 68 15.21 -6.10 -14.90
CA GLU A 68 15.33 -5.25 -16.11
C GLU A 68 14.72 -5.93 -17.35
N GLU A 69 14.87 -7.25 -17.47
CA GLU A 69 14.30 -8.02 -18.59
C GLU A 69 12.77 -7.94 -18.69
N TYR A 70 12.09 -7.56 -17.59
CA TYR A 70 10.64 -7.32 -17.52
C TYR A 70 10.28 -5.84 -17.39
N GLY A 71 11.23 -4.93 -17.64
CA GLY A 71 10.99 -3.49 -17.65
C GLY A 71 11.10 -2.78 -16.31
N GLY A 72 11.51 -3.47 -15.25
CA GLY A 72 11.87 -2.86 -13.96
C GLY A 72 13.29 -2.31 -13.93
N SER A 73 13.76 -1.91 -12.75
CA SER A 73 15.11 -1.38 -12.55
C SER A 73 16.08 -2.39 -11.91
N GLY A 74 15.68 -3.65 -11.75
CA GLY A 74 16.51 -4.67 -11.10
C GLY A 74 16.74 -4.46 -9.61
N GLY A 75 15.95 -3.59 -8.98
CA GLY A 75 16.08 -3.24 -7.57
C GLY A 75 15.56 -4.32 -6.62
N THR A 76 15.42 -3.93 -5.36
CA THR A 76 14.88 -4.78 -4.29
C THR A 76 13.71 -4.07 -3.62
N PHE A 77 13.14 -4.68 -2.58
CA PHE A 77 12.11 -4.02 -1.75
C PHE A 77 12.60 -2.68 -1.14
N ALA A 78 13.92 -2.46 -0.99
CA ALA A 78 14.46 -1.18 -0.55
C ALA A 78 14.10 -0.03 -1.53
N HIS A 79 14.09 -0.32 -2.83
CA HIS A 79 13.69 0.64 -3.87
C HIS A 79 12.19 0.97 -3.77
N GLU A 80 11.35 -0.02 -3.56
CA GLU A 80 9.92 0.20 -3.34
C GLU A 80 9.67 0.97 -2.03
N SER A 81 10.43 0.69 -0.98
CA SER A 81 10.38 1.44 0.28
C SER A 81 10.69 2.92 0.07
N ALA A 82 11.73 3.24 -0.71
CA ALA A 82 12.11 4.63 -1.01
C ALA A 82 10.99 5.39 -1.73
N ILE A 83 10.31 4.76 -2.68
CA ILE A 83 9.18 5.36 -3.40
C ILE A 83 7.99 5.58 -2.45
N ILE A 84 7.66 4.60 -1.61
CA ILE A 84 6.55 4.69 -0.66
C ILE A 84 6.85 5.72 0.44
N GLU A 85 8.09 5.80 0.93
CA GLU A 85 8.51 6.84 1.87
C GLU A 85 8.36 8.24 1.26
N ALA A 86 8.76 8.43 -0.01
CA ALA A 86 8.59 9.70 -0.71
C ALA A 86 7.11 10.11 -0.82
N ILE A 87 6.20 9.16 -1.12
CA ILE A 87 4.75 9.37 -1.13
C ILE A 87 4.26 9.88 0.23
N GLY A 88 4.64 9.19 1.32
CA GLY A 88 4.23 9.55 2.69
C GLY A 88 4.84 10.88 3.14
N HIS A 89 6.11 11.16 2.82
CA HIS A 89 6.77 12.42 3.19
C HIS A 89 6.20 13.64 2.45
N VAL A 90 5.78 13.48 1.20
CA VAL A 90 5.06 14.54 0.45
C VAL A 90 3.58 14.61 0.88
N GLY A 91 2.98 13.49 1.28
CA GLY A 91 1.59 13.37 1.74
C GLY A 91 0.60 13.25 0.62
N VAL A 92 0.91 12.41 -0.34
CA VAL A 92 0.06 12.03 -1.45
C VAL A 92 -0.31 10.54 -1.36
N ASP A 93 -0.63 10.10 -0.15
CA ASP A 93 -0.83 8.69 0.24
C ASP A 93 -1.95 7.98 -0.53
N GLY A 94 -2.86 8.72 -1.16
CA GLY A 94 -3.90 8.16 -2.04
C GLY A 94 -3.39 7.70 -3.41
N PHE A 95 -2.12 7.96 -3.78
CA PHE A 95 -1.57 7.44 -5.03
C PHE A 95 -1.17 5.97 -4.86
N GLY A 96 -1.97 5.06 -5.40
CA GLY A 96 -1.93 3.62 -5.16
C GLY A 96 -0.71 2.86 -5.67
N ILE A 97 0.44 3.51 -5.89
CA ILE A 97 1.69 2.90 -6.39
C ILE A 97 2.15 1.75 -5.48
N GLY A 98 2.09 1.92 -4.16
CA GLY A 98 2.56 0.88 -3.23
C GLY A 98 1.86 -0.46 -3.43
N LEU A 99 0.55 -0.47 -3.67
CA LEU A 99 -0.19 -1.69 -3.98
C LEU A 99 0.24 -2.27 -5.35
N HIS A 100 0.36 -1.42 -6.36
CA HIS A 100 0.76 -1.83 -7.70
C HIS A 100 2.16 -2.46 -7.71
N ASN A 101 3.14 -1.76 -7.12
CA ASN A 101 4.56 -2.14 -7.14
C ASN A 101 4.89 -3.28 -6.19
N ALA A 102 4.51 -3.12 -4.91
CA ALA A 102 4.98 -3.99 -3.83
C ALA A 102 4.01 -5.14 -3.51
N ILE A 103 2.80 -5.14 -4.10
CA ILE A 103 1.83 -6.22 -3.95
C ILE A 103 1.55 -6.90 -5.30
N VAL A 104 0.96 -6.20 -6.27
CA VAL A 104 0.46 -6.85 -7.50
C VAL A 104 1.57 -7.38 -8.39
N ALA A 105 2.58 -6.59 -8.72
CA ALA A 105 3.68 -7.00 -9.59
C ALA A 105 4.46 -8.20 -9.05
N PRO A 106 4.76 -8.32 -7.74
CA PRO A 106 5.41 -9.49 -7.15
C PRO A 106 4.67 -10.81 -7.34
N TYR A 107 3.32 -10.81 -7.36
CA TYR A 107 2.58 -12.03 -7.67
C TYR A 107 2.89 -12.55 -9.07
N ILE A 108 2.99 -11.66 -10.05
CA ILE A 108 3.32 -12.05 -11.42
C ILE A 108 4.76 -12.52 -11.52
N LEU A 109 5.70 -11.81 -10.86
CA LEU A 109 7.11 -12.18 -10.87
C LEU A 109 7.34 -13.57 -10.25
N HIS A 110 6.73 -13.85 -9.09
CA HIS A 110 7.02 -15.06 -8.33
C HIS A 110 6.24 -16.28 -8.82
N TYR A 111 5.04 -16.09 -9.37
CA TYR A 111 4.14 -17.21 -9.70
C TYR A 111 3.74 -17.27 -11.17
N GLY A 112 3.97 -16.22 -11.95
CA GLY A 112 3.66 -16.20 -13.36
C GLY A 112 4.56 -17.13 -14.18
N SER A 113 4.02 -17.70 -15.28
CA SER A 113 4.86 -18.33 -16.31
C SER A 113 5.72 -17.26 -17.01
N GLU A 114 6.74 -17.70 -17.74
CA GLU A 114 7.59 -16.77 -18.50
C GLU A 114 6.80 -15.95 -19.52
N GLU A 115 5.79 -16.56 -20.14
CA GLU A 115 4.88 -15.88 -21.06
C GLU A 115 4.06 -14.81 -20.33
N GLN A 116 3.55 -15.13 -19.12
CA GLN A 116 2.79 -14.19 -18.29
C GLN A 116 3.67 -13.02 -17.83
N LYS A 117 4.89 -13.29 -17.35
CA LYS A 117 5.84 -12.25 -16.93
C LYS A 117 6.15 -11.29 -18.08
N LYS A 118 6.54 -11.82 -19.26
CA LYS A 118 6.84 -11.05 -20.46
C LYS A 118 5.64 -10.27 -21.00
N LYS A 119 4.44 -10.80 -20.82
CA LYS A 119 3.19 -10.14 -21.27
C LYS A 119 2.82 -8.96 -20.39
N TRP A 120 2.90 -9.10 -19.07
CA TRP A 120 2.28 -8.18 -18.13
C TRP A 120 3.25 -7.26 -17.39
N LEU A 121 4.42 -7.74 -16.95
CA LEU A 121 5.34 -6.93 -16.14
C LEU A 121 5.83 -5.66 -16.85
N PRO A 122 6.22 -5.69 -18.15
CA PRO A 122 6.62 -4.47 -18.85
C PRO A 122 5.51 -3.42 -18.92
N LYS A 123 4.27 -3.85 -19.06
CA LYS A 123 3.10 -2.96 -19.11
C LYS A 123 2.73 -2.40 -17.74
N LEU A 124 2.95 -3.16 -16.67
CA LEU A 124 2.85 -2.67 -15.31
C LEU A 124 3.94 -1.63 -15.03
N ALA A 125 5.18 -1.87 -15.45
CA ALA A 125 6.29 -0.94 -15.26
C ALA A 125 6.11 0.39 -16.00
N THR A 126 5.43 0.41 -17.15
CA THR A 126 5.12 1.64 -17.90
C THR A 126 3.85 2.35 -17.45
N GLY A 127 3.02 1.73 -16.60
CA GLY A 127 1.70 2.24 -16.23
C GLY A 127 0.64 2.12 -17.33
N GLU A 128 0.91 1.36 -18.40
CA GLU A 128 -0.11 0.94 -19.38
C GLU A 128 -1.16 0.07 -18.69
N LEU A 129 -0.70 -0.90 -17.89
CA LEU A 129 -1.53 -1.65 -16.96
C LEU A 129 -1.44 -1.06 -15.56
N ILE A 130 -2.60 -0.85 -14.93
CA ILE A 130 -2.72 -0.47 -13.52
C ILE A 130 -3.24 -1.69 -12.78
N GLY A 131 -2.49 -2.14 -11.77
CA GLY A 131 -2.77 -3.37 -11.06
C GLY A 131 -3.69 -3.20 -9.86
N ALA A 132 -4.57 -4.20 -9.67
CA ALA A 132 -5.33 -4.41 -8.44
C ALA A 132 -5.29 -5.89 -8.05
N ILE A 133 -5.59 -6.16 -6.77
CA ILE A 133 -5.83 -7.53 -6.28
C ILE A 133 -7.19 -7.58 -5.59
N ALA A 134 -8.05 -8.47 -6.06
CA ALA A 134 -9.43 -8.61 -5.60
C ALA A 134 -9.57 -9.83 -4.70
N MET A 135 -9.35 -9.62 -3.38
CA MET A 135 -9.44 -10.66 -2.35
C MET A 135 -10.79 -10.60 -1.64
N THR A 136 -11.10 -9.46 -1.02
CA THR A 136 -12.20 -9.26 -0.09
C THR A 136 -13.57 -9.36 -0.77
N GLU A 137 -14.50 -10.04 -0.13
CA GLU A 137 -15.91 -10.13 -0.52
C GLU A 137 -16.82 -9.54 0.57
N PRO A 138 -18.09 -9.22 0.28
CA PRO A 138 -19.03 -8.76 1.31
C PRO A 138 -19.14 -9.70 2.51
N GLY A 139 -18.92 -11.02 2.31
CA GLY A 139 -18.98 -12.05 3.35
C GLY A 139 -17.62 -12.61 3.80
N ALA A 140 -16.50 -12.13 3.26
CA ALA A 140 -15.16 -12.68 3.55
C ALA A 140 -14.08 -11.58 3.51
N GLY A 141 -13.59 -11.19 4.67
CA GLY A 141 -12.49 -10.24 4.84
C GLY A 141 -11.30 -10.90 5.54
N SER A 142 -11.26 -10.86 6.88
CA SER A 142 -10.20 -11.50 7.67
C SER A 142 -10.13 -13.02 7.46
N ASP A 143 -11.27 -13.67 7.21
CA ASP A 143 -11.35 -15.08 6.81
C ASP A 143 -11.33 -15.23 5.29
N LEU A 144 -10.14 -15.22 4.70
CA LEU A 144 -9.93 -15.42 3.26
C LEU A 144 -10.32 -16.84 2.77
N GLN A 145 -10.43 -17.81 3.67
CA GLN A 145 -10.90 -19.15 3.30
C GLN A 145 -12.40 -19.15 2.96
N GLY A 146 -13.15 -18.19 3.49
CA GLY A 146 -14.58 -17.99 3.25
C GLY A 146 -14.94 -17.35 1.90
N VAL A 147 -13.97 -17.08 1.02
CA VAL A 147 -14.19 -16.56 -0.34
C VAL A 147 -15.14 -17.47 -1.11
N LYS A 148 -16.12 -16.88 -1.79
CA LYS A 148 -17.19 -17.59 -2.55
C LYS A 148 -17.15 -17.34 -4.06
N THR A 149 -16.42 -16.31 -4.54
CA THR A 149 -16.23 -16.10 -5.99
C THR A 149 -15.69 -17.37 -6.61
N ARG A 150 -16.37 -17.91 -7.62
CA ARG A 150 -16.04 -19.19 -8.26
C ARG A 150 -15.45 -18.96 -9.63
N ALA A 151 -14.55 -19.85 -10.03
CA ALA A 151 -14.05 -19.97 -11.38
C ALA A 151 -14.22 -21.43 -11.84
N GLU A 152 -15.15 -21.64 -12.74
CA GLU A 152 -15.44 -22.96 -13.31
C GLU A 152 -14.77 -23.11 -14.68
N LYS A 153 -14.02 -24.18 -14.87
CA LYS A 153 -13.36 -24.47 -16.14
C LYS A 153 -14.39 -24.90 -17.19
N ASP A 154 -14.41 -24.19 -18.32
CA ASP A 154 -15.28 -24.45 -19.46
C ASP A 154 -14.42 -24.45 -20.74
N GLY A 155 -13.99 -25.63 -21.13
CA GLY A 155 -13.04 -25.81 -22.25
C GLY A 155 -11.68 -25.15 -21.98
N ASN A 156 -11.32 -24.17 -22.79
CA ASN A 156 -10.09 -23.40 -22.68
C ASN A 156 -10.27 -22.05 -21.94
N GLN A 157 -11.39 -21.88 -21.23
CA GLN A 157 -11.70 -20.69 -20.46
C GLN A 157 -12.09 -21.02 -19.02
N TYR A 158 -11.97 -20.04 -18.12
CA TYR A 158 -12.67 -20.02 -16.85
C TYR A 158 -13.90 -19.12 -16.96
N LYS A 159 -15.00 -19.59 -16.42
CA LYS A 159 -16.20 -18.81 -16.19
C LYS A 159 -16.23 -18.37 -14.72
N ILE A 160 -16.13 -17.05 -14.49
CA ILE A 160 -16.02 -16.46 -13.15
C ILE A 160 -17.34 -15.83 -12.76
N ASN A 161 -17.81 -16.17 -11.54
CA ASN A 161 -19.02 -15.64 -10.93
C ASN A 161 -18.76 -15.24 -9.47
N GLY A 162 -19.18 -14.04 -9.10
CA GLY A 162 -19.05 -13.53 -7.74
C GLY A 162 -18.96 -12.02 -7.66
N SER A 163 -18.63 -11.52 -6.48
CA SER A 163 -18.43 -10.10 -6.24
C SER A 163 -17.30 -9.85 -5.27
N LYS A 164 -16.60 -8.74 -5.43
CA LYS A 164 -15.53 -8.28 -4.57
C LYS A 164 -15.85 -6.88 -4.07
N THR A 165 -15.33 -6.54 -2.89
CA THR A 165 -15.53 -5.22 -2.29
C THR A 165 -14.25 -4.67 -1.68
N PHE A 166 -14.17 -3.36 -1.51
CA PHE A 166 -13.00 -2.64 -1.00
C PHE A 166 -11.73 -2.84 -1.85
N ILE A 167 -11.90 -2.91 -3.16
CA ILE A 167 -10.77 -3.15 -4.07
C ILE A 167 -10.11 -1.83 -4.44
N THR A 168 -8.91 -1.63 -3.94
CA THR A 168 -8.04 -0.50 -4.25
C THR A 168 -7.66 -0.52 -5.74
N ASN A 169 -7.66 0.63 -6.39
CA ASN A 169 -7.52 0.83 -7.83
C ASN A 169 -8.65 0.19 -8.65
N GLY A 170 -9.77 -0.23 -8.05
CA GLY A 170 -10.81 -1.01 -8.73
C GLY A 170 -11.52 -0.27 -9.87
N GLN A 171 -11.58 1.08 -9.85
CA GLN A 171 -12.09 1.88 -10.97
C GLN A 171 -11.05 2.01 -12.08
N LEU A 172 -9.79 2.23 -11.72
CA LEU A 172 -8.70 2.45 -12.65
C LEU A 172 -8.11 1.18 -13.23
N ALA A 173 -8.03 0.11 -12.42
CA ALA A 173 -7.30 -1.09 -12.81
C ALA A 173 -7.85 -1.70 -14.10
N ASN A 174 -6.96 -1.95 -15.03
CA ASN A 174 -7.21 -2.78 -16.20
C ASN A 174 -6.48 -4.13 -16.12
N PHE A 175 -5.85 -4.41 -14.97
CA PHE A 175 -5.20 -5.66 -14.62
C PHE A 175 -5.56 -6.04 -13.19
N ILE A 176 -6.32 -7.10 -12.98
CA ILE A 176 -6.81 -7.50 -11.66
C ILE A 176 -6.46 -8.96 -11.38
N ILE A 177 -5.75 -9.24 -10.29
CA ILE A 177 -5.60 -10.59 -9.75
C ILE A 177 -6.84 -10.91 -8.92
N VAL A 178 -7.65 -11.86 -9.34
CA VAL A 178 -8.90 -12.23 -8.66
C VAL A 178 -8.70 -13.52 -7.87
N VAL A 179 -8.96 -13.47 -6.57
CA VAL A 179 -8.97 -14.64 -5.69
C VAL A 179 -10.29 -15.38 -5.89
N THR A 180 -10.21 -16.63 -6.37
CA THR A 180 -11.38 -17.44 -6.73
C THR A 180 -11.33 -18.82 -6.10
N LYS A 181 -12.48 -19.52 -6.08
CA LYS A 181 -12.58 -20.97 -5.82
C LYS A 181 -12.72 -21.71 -7.13
N THR A 182 -11.69 -22.47 -7.49
CA THR A 182 -11.76 -23.44 -8.59
C THR A 182 -12.28 -24.79 -8.11
N ASP A 183 -12.09 -25.14 -6.83
CA ASP A 183 -12.68 -26.31 -6.18
C ASP A 183 -13.19 -25.96 -4.76
N PRO A 184 -14.47 -25.56 -4.61
CA PRO A 184 -15.02 -25.19 -3.31
C PRO A 184 -14.97 -26.29 -2.25
N ALA A 185 -14.95 -27.56 -2.66
CA ALA A 185 -14.94 -28.69 -1.74
C ALA A 185 -13.61 -28.86 -1.00
N LYS A 186 -12.53 -28.31 -1.56
CA LYS A 186 -11.17 -28.41 -0.99
C LYS A 186 -10.81 -27.26 -0.03
N GLY A 187 -11.74 -26.37 0.34
CA GLY A 187 -11.48 -25.28 1.27
C GLY A 187 -10.35 -24.37 0.79
N ALA A 188 -9.32 -24.14 1.61
CA ALA A 188 -8.15 -23.32 1.24
C ALA A 188 -7.40 -23.87 0.01
N LYS A 189 -7.26 -25.20 -0.10
CA LYS A 189 -6.61 -25.87 -1.22
C LYS A 189 -7.40 -25.82 -2.53
N GLY A 190 -8.61 -25.29 -2.54
CA GLY A 190 -9.40 -25.04 -3.73
C GLY A 190 -9.37 -23.60 -4.20
N THR A 191 -8.49 -22.77 -3.61
CA THR A 191 -8.35 -21.36 -3.98
C THR A 191 -7.31 -21.19 -5.08
N SER A 192 -7.64 -20.43 -6.12
CA SER A 192 -6.76 -20.09 -7.24
C SER A 192 -6.74 -18.59 -7.47
N LEU A 193 -5.64 -18.08 -8.04
CA LEU A 193 -5.51 -16.72 -8.48
C LEU A 193 -5.65 -16.67 -10.00
N ILE A 194 -6.58 -15.86 -10.49
CA ILE A 194 -6.81 -15.71 -11.92
C ILE A 194 -6.67 -14.24 -12.31
N VAL A 195 -5.87 -13.98 -13.33
CA VAL A 195 -5.66 -12.63 -13.86
C VAL A 195 -6.81 -12.27 -14.79
N VAL A 196 -7.38 -11.08 -14.59
CA VAL A 196 -8.41 -10.48 -15.44
C VAL A 196 -7.84 -9.20 -16.06
N GLU A 197 -7.75 -9.18 -17.40
CA GLU A 197 -7.53 -7.96 -18.19
C GLU A 197 -8.92 -7.39 -18.47
N THR A 198 -9.25 -6.23 -17.88
CA THR A 198 -10.65 -5.78 -17.80
C THR A 198 -11.17 -5.06 -19.05
N ASP A 199 -10.30 -4.58 -19.91
CA ASP A 199 -10.69 -3.73 -21.05
C ASP A 199 -11.54 -4.50 -22.11
N GLU A 200 -11.41 -5.82 -22.15
CA GLU A 200 -12.13 -6.70 -23.07
C GLU A 200 -12.94 -7.80 -22.34
N ALA A 201 -13.11 -7.69 -21.02
CA ALA A 201 -13.74 -8.73 -20.22
C ALA A 201 -15.28 -8.61 -20.21
N GLU A 202 -15.93 -9.35 -21.12
CA GLU A 202 -17.40 -9.46 -21.10
C GLU A 202 -17.86 -10.13 -19.79
N GLY A 203 -18.90 -9.56 -19.16
CA GLY A 203 -19.40 -10.02 -17.84
C GLY A 203 -18.67 -9.43 -16.63
N PHE A 204 -17.71 -8.51 -16.84
CA PHE A 204 -17.10 -7.73 -15.77
C PHE A 204 -17.80 -6.38 -15.62
N GLU A 205 -18.13 -6.02 -14.39
CA GLU A 205 -18.73 -4.72 -14.08
C GLU A 205 -18.05 -4.08 -12.87
N ARG A 206 -17.69 -2.80 -13.00
CA ARG A 206 -17.26 -1.97 -11.88
C ARG A 206 -18.50 -1.41 -11.19
N GLY A 207 -18.63 -1.69 -9.91
CA GLY A 207 -19.66 -1.06 -9.08
C GLY A 207 -19.26 0.35 -8.65
N ARG A 208 -19.76 0.76 -7.50
CA ARG A 208 -19.49 2.09 -6.97
C ARG A 208 -18.02 2.26 -6.61
N ASN A 209 -17.49 3.46 -6.88
CA ASN A 209 -16.36 3.97 -6.10
C ASN A 209 -16.87 4.32 -4.70
N LEU A 210 -16.26 3.72 -3.68
CA LEU A 210 -16.78 3.76 -2.30
C LEU A 210 -16.35 5.05 -1.60
N ASP A 211 -17.30 5.79 -1.04
CA ASP A 211 -17.00 6.95 -0.20
C ASP A 211 -16.33 6.53 1.11
N LYS A 212 -15.12 6.98 1.35
CA LYS A 212 -14.27 6.61 2.49
C LYS A 212 -14.05 7.77 3.46
N ILE A 213 -13.70 7.47 4.69
CA ILE A 213 -13.29 8.48 5.68
C ILE A 213 -12.03 9.23 5.23
N GLY A 214 -11.03 8.51 4.69
CA GLY A 214 -9.75 9.03 4.24
C GLY A 214 -9.29 8.38 2.94
N LEU A 215 -8.02 8.64 2.53
CA LEU A 215 -7.45 8.23 1.25
C LEU A 215 -8.40 8.55 0.08
N LYS A 216 -8.95 9.79 0.08
CA LYS A 216 -9.97 10.19 -0.89
C LYS A 216 -9.45 10.12 -2.33
N ALA A 217 -8.18 10.44 -2.57
CA ALA A 217 -7.56 10.36 -3.89
C ALA A 217 -7.29 8.92 -4.39
N ASN A 218 -7.57 7.91 -3.58
CA ASN A 218 -7.44 6.50 -3.95
C ASN A 218 -8.81 5.92 -4.25
N ASP A 219 -9.04 5.44 -5.46
CA ASP A 219 -10.27 4.73 -5.80
C ASP A 219 -10.33 3.37 -5.10
N THR A 220 -11.51 3.03 -4.63
CA THR A 220 -11.77 1.78 -3.91
C THR A 220 -13.17 1.28 -4.26
N SER A 221 -13.30 0.12 -4.88
CA SER A 221 -14.53 -0.25 -5.58
C SER A 221 -15.13 -1.58 -5.17
N GLU A 222 -16.41 -1.71 -5.51
CA GLU A 222 -17.08 -3.00 -5.68
C GLU A 222 -16.83 -3.48 -7.10
N LEU A 223 -16.62 -4.79 -7.28
CA LEU A 223 -16.44 -5.44 -8.57
C LEU A 223 -17.39 -6.63 -8.68
N PHE A 224 -18.00 -6.80 -9.84
CA PHE A 224 -18.94 -7.88 -10.11
C PHE A 224 -18.48 -8.71 -11.32
N PHE A 225 -18.64 -10.01 -11.20
CA PHE A 225 -18.31 -10.99 -12.21
C PHE A 225 -19.58 -11.83 -12.50
N ASN A 226 -20.11 -11.68 -13.71
CA ASN A 226 -21.37 -12.31 -14.13
C ASN A 226 -21.09 -13.15 -15.37
N ASP A 227 -20.88 -14.45 -15.18
CA ASP A 227 -20.47 -15.39 -16.25
C ASP A 227 -19.26 -14.89 -17.07
N MET A 228 -18.39 -14.10 -16.40
CA MET A 228 -17.22 -13.52 -17.02
C MET A 228 -16.25 -14.61 -17.51
N ARG A 229 -15.78 -14.48 -18.72
CA ARG A 229 -14.89 -15.48 -19.35
C ARG A 229 -13.49 -14.95 -19.50
N VAL A 230 -12.53 -15.75 -19.05
CA VAL A 230 -11.09 -15.50 -19.23
C VAL A 230 -10.39 -16.76 -19.70
N PRO A 231 -9.31 -16.66 -20.50
CA PRO A 231 -8.53 -17.83 -20.93
C PRO A 231 -7.97 -18.62 -19.73
N THR A 232 -7.89 -19.95 -19.84
CA THR A 232 -7.25 -20.77 -18.81
C THR A 232 -5.77 -20.43 -18.61
N SER A 233 -5.11 -19.84 -19.60
CA SER A 233 -3.75 -19.30 -19.51
C SER A 233 -3.61 -18.11 -18.56
N ASN A 234 -4.71 -17.54 -18.06
CA ASN A 234 -4.71 -16.47 -17.07
C ASN A 234 -4.69 -16.99 -15.61
N LEU A 235 -4.72 -18.31 -15.42
CA LEU A 235 -4.41 -18.91 -14.11
C LEU A 235 -2.98 -18.54 -13.71
N LEU A 236 -2.81 -17.93 -12.55
CA LEU A 236 -1.49 -17.55 -12.04
C LEU A 236 -0.82 -18.78 -11.39
N GLY A 237 0.29 -19.21 -11.98
CA GLY A 237 0.96 -20.44 -11.61
C GLY A 237 0.61 -21.60 -12.57
N HIS A 238 1.07 -22.79 -12.23
CA HIS A 238 0.96 -23.96 -13.12
C HIS A 238 -0.28 -24.82 -12.84
N GLU A 239 -0.87 -24.70 -11.64
CA GLU A 239 -1.93 -25.58 -11.15
C GLU A 239 -3.00 -24.82 -10.38
N GLU A 240 -4.25 -25.29 -10.50
CA GLU A 240 -5.34 -24.84 -9.64
C GLU A 240 -5.09 -25.19 -8.16
N GLY A 241 -5.67 -24.42 -7.25
CA GLY A 241 -5.59 -24.69 -5.80
C GLY A 241 -4.34 -24.16 -5.10
N GLN A 242 -3.41 -23.51 -5.81
CA GLN A 242 -2.20 -22.94 -5.22
C GLN A 242 -2.40 -21.51 -4.66
N GLY A 243 -3.51 -20.87 -5.00
CA GLY A 243 -3.73 -19.46 -4.69
C GLY A 243 -3.62 -19.10 -3.20
N PHE A 244 -4.11 -19.96 -2.29
CA PHE A 244 -3.99 -19.66 -0.87
C PHE A 244 -2.54 -19.67 -0.37
N ILE A 245 -1.71 -20.60 -0.87
CA ILE A 245 -0.29 -20.66 -0.53
C ILE A 245 0.44 -19.44 -1.09
N GLN A 246 0.15 -19.07 -2.35
CA GLN A 246 0.70 -17.87 -3.00
C GLN A 246 0.39 -16.61 -2.18
N LEU A 247 -0.86 -16.44 -1.72
CA LEU A 247 -1.24 -15.35 -0.83
C LEU A 247 -0.41 -15.35 0.47
N MET A 248 -0.32 -16.50 1.15
CA MET A 248 0.40 -16.58 2.43
C MET A 248 1.89 -16.25 2.29
N GLN A 249 2.52 -16.59 1.17
CA GLN A 249 3.93 -16.31 0.89
C GLN A 249 4.20 -14.83 0.59
N GLN A 250 3.25 -14.10 -0.01
CA GLN A 250 3.40 -12.67 -0.32
C GLN A 250 3.04 -11.76 0.86
N LEU A 251 2.18 -12.19 1.78
CA LEU A 251 1.72 -11.38 2.90
C LEU A 251 2.81 -10.70 3.74
N PRO A 252 4.00 -11.30 4.00
CA PRO A 252 5.05 -10.61 4.74
C PRO A 252 5.49 -9.29 4.08
N GLN A 253 5.70 -9.28 2.76
CA GLN A 253 6.03 -8.07 2.01
C GLN A 253 4.89 -7.07 2.00
N GLU A 254 3.65 -7.53 1.78
CA GLU A 254 2.46 -6.67 1.81
C GLU A 254 2.29 -5.96 3.16
N ARG A 255 2.56 -6.64 4.27
CA ARG A 255 2.52 -6.09 5.63
C ARG A 255 3.65 -5.08 5.87
N LEU A 256 4.85 -5.39 5.40
CA LEU A 256 6.00 -4.50 5.52
C LEU A 256 5.79 -3.19 4.74
N GLN A 257 5.22 -3.27 3.55
CA GLN A 257 4.84 -2.09 2.74
C GLN A 257 3.88 -1.15 3.51
N ILE A 258 2.91 -1.71 4.26
CA ILE A 258 2.04 -0.91 5.12
C ILE A 258 2.85 -0.23 6.23
N GLY A 259 3.83 -0.93 6.81
CA GLY A 259 4.77 -0.37 7.77
C GLY A 259 5.59 0.79 7.22
N THR A 260 6.00 0.71 5.94
CA THR A 260 6.71 1.79 5.23
C THR A 260 5.87 3.07 5.16
N GLY A 261 4.63 2.97 4.70
CA GLY A 261 3.72 4.12 4.65
C GLY A 261 3.43 4.69 6.05
N ALA A 262 3.30 3.82 7.06
CA ALA A 262 3.04 4.25 8.43
C ALA A 262 4.21 5.06 9.01
N ILE A 263 5.46 4.60 8.86
CA ILE A 263 6.62 5.31 9.42
C ILE A 263 6.88 6.63 8.70
N ALA A 264 6.72 6.69 7.39
CA ALA A 264 6.86 7.92 6.61
C ALA A 264 5.82 8.98 7.04
N MET A 265 4.57 8.57 7.26
CA MET A 265 3.52 9.47 7.74
C MET A 265 3.78 9.94 9.19
N ILE A 266 4.33 9.09 10.07
CA ILE A 266 4.76 9.49 11.42
C ILE A 266 5.78 10.61 11.35
N GLU A 267 6.82 10.45 10.54
CA GLU A 267 7.89 11.44 10.36
C GLU A 267 7.36 12.75 9.82
N ARG A 268 6.48 12.70 8.82
CA ARG A 268 5.83 13.89 8.28
C ARG A 268 4.96 14.60 9.33
N ALA A 269 4.17 13.87 10.11
CA ALA A 269 3.33 14.44 11.17
C ALA A 269 4.17 15.19 12.21
N LEU A 270 5.28 14.57 12.64
CA LEU A 270 6.21 15.21 13.57
C LEU A 270 6.85 16.47 12.98
N ALA A 271 7.34 16.41 11.74
CA ALA A 271 7.97 17.55 11.08
C ALA A 271 7.01 18.75 10.98
N LEU A 272 5.80 18.55 10.48
CA LEU A 272 4.76 19.58 10.37
C LEU A 272 4.37 20.16 11.74
N THR A 273 4.24 19.29 12.74
CA THR A 273 3.83 19.73 14.07
C THR A 273 4.92 20.50 14.78
N ILE A 274 6.19 20.09 14.64
CA ILE A 274 7.35 20.82 15.21
C ILE A 274 7.42 22.22 14.63
N ASP A 275 7.27 22.38 13.31
CA ASP A 275 7.26 23.70 12.67
C ASP A 275 6.08 24.53 13.16
N TYR A 276 4.88 23.94 13.18
CA TYR A 276 3.68 24.64 13.65
C TYR A 276 3.80 25.16 15.08
N VAL A 277 4.24 24.35 16.03
CA VAL A 277 4.32 24.76 17.46
C VAL A 277 5.47 25.73 17.73
N LYS A 278 6.48 25.83 16.86
CA LYS A 278 7.51 26.87 16.91
C LYS A 278 7.00 28.23 16.46
N ASP A 279 6.14 28.25 15.44
CA ASP A 279 5.61 29.48 14.86
C ASP A 279 4.37 29.98 15.61
N ARG A 280 3.48 29.09 16.02
CA ARG A 280 2.23 29.45 16.71
C ARG A 280 2.47 29.93 18.12
N LYS A 281 1.90 31.08 18.46
CA LYS A 281 1.99 31.69 19.80
C LYS A 281 0.64 31.69 20.52
N ALA A 282 0.68 31.48 21.84
CA ALA A 282 -0.42 31.61 22.76
C ALA A 282 0.13 32.06 24.13
N PHE A 283 -0.63 32.84 24.87
CA PHE A 283 -0.22 33.36 26.19
C PHE A 283 1.15 34.07 26.18
N GLY A 284 1.46 34.78 25.09
CA GLY A 284 2.68 35.56 24.94
C GLY A 284 3.95 34.82 24.53
N LYS A 285 3.89 33.49 24.29
CA LYS A 285 5.06 32.67 23.90
C LYS A 285 4.70 31.59 22.85
N ALA A 286 5.69 31.02 22.20
CA ALA A 286 5.47 29.96 21.25
C ALA A 286 4.92 28.70 21.95
N ILE A 287 4.08 27.92 21.23
CA ILE A 287 3.49 26.67 21.77
C ILE A 287 4.55 25.70 22.21
N ILE A 288 5.69 25.62 21.51
CA ILE A 288 6.83 24.75 21.87
C ILE A 288 7.44 25.07 23.23
N GLU A 289 7.26 26.30 23.76
CA GLU A 289 7.79 26.72 25.05
C GLU A 289 6.97 26.19 26.23
N PHE A 290 5.80 25.63 26.01
CA PHE A 290 5.01 24.99 27.07
C PHE A 290 5.56 23.57 27.35
N GLN A 291 5.80 23.29 28.64
CA GLN A 291 6.40 22.04 29.09
C GLN A 291 5.60 20.80 28.62
N ASN A 292 4.27 20.87 28.66
CA ASN A 292 3.42 19.79 28.18
C ASN A 292 3.65 19.49 26.68
N THR A 293 3.81 20.52 25.84
CA THR A 293 4.13 20.36 24.41
C THR A 293 5.47 19.69 24.22
N GLN A 294 6.48 20.10 24.99
CA GLN A 294 7.83 19.51 24.95
C GLN A 294 7.80 18.02 25.33
N PHE A 295 7.06 17.68 26.41
CA PHE A 295 6.94 16.29 26.85
C PHE A 295 6.26 15.42 25.81
N LYS A 296 5.13 15.88 25.24
CA LYS A 296 4.44 15.16 24.17
C LYS A 296 5.33 14.92 22.96
N LEU A 297 6.00 15.94 22.45
CA LEU A 297 6.90 15.79 21.30
C LEU A 297 8.11 14.88 21.62
N ALA A 298 8.64 14.93 22.84
CA ALA A 298 9.72 14.05 23.26
C ALA A 298 9.28 12.57 23.28
N GLU A 299 8.10 12.27 23.85
CA GLU A 299 7.50 10.94 23.85
C GLU A 299 7.29 10.43 22.41
N LEU A 300 6.62 11.22 21.57
CA LEU A 300 6.31 10.85 20.18
C LEU A 300 7.58 10.63 19.35
N LYS A 301 8.58 11.53 19.49
CA LYS A 301 9.87 11.37 18.80
C LYS A 301 10.60 10.11 19.25
N THR A 302 10.57 9.78 20.53
CA THR A 302 11.22 8.57 21.07
C THR A 302 10.57 7.32 20.49
N GLU A 303 9.23 7.20 20.53
CA GLU A 303 8.52 6.06 19.99
C GLU A 303 8.69 5.94 18.47
N ALA A 304 8.66 7.06 17.75
CA ALA A 304 8.93 7.09 16.30
C ALA A 304 10.36 6.61 15.98
N THR A 305 11.34 7.00 16.79
CA THR A 305 12.73 6.55 16.65
C THR A 305 12.84 5.04 16.83
N ILE A 306 12.22 4.47 17.86
CA ILE A 306 12.15 3.02 18.07
C ILE A 306 11.48 2.33 16.88
N GLY A 307 10.36 2.89 16.38
CA GLY A 307 9.65 2.39 15.22
C GLY A 307 10.49 2.38 13.95
N ARG A 308 11.23 3.46 13.69
CA ARG A 308 12.12 3.56 12.52
C ARG A 308 13.25 2.55 12.60
N VAL A 309 13.86 2.35 13.76
CA VAL A 309 14.93 1.35 13.94
C VAL A 309 14.39 -0.06 13.69
N PHE A 310 13.24 -0.40 14.25
CA PHE A 310 12.60 -1.70 14.01
C PHE A 310 12.22 -1.90 12.53
N TYR A 311 11.65 -0.88 11.90
CA TYR A 311 11.32 -0.92 10.47
C TYR A 311 12.57 -1.15 9.61
N ASN A 312 13.67 -0.43 9.89
CA ASN A 312 14.93 -0.59 9.16
C ASN A 312 15.50 -2.00 9.27
N ASP A 313 15.42 -2.63 10.45
CA ASP A 313 15.78 -4.04 10.64
C ASP A 313 14.90 -4.98 9.81
N CYS A 314 13.58 -4.74 9.79
CA CYS A 314 12.65 -5.52 8.97
C CYS A 314 12.97 -5.43 7.47
N VAL A 315 13.26 -4.23 6.94
CA VAL A 315 13.68 -4.06 5.52
C VAL A 315 14.98 -4.80 5.26
N THR A 316 15.98 -4.66 6.14
CA THR A 316 17.28 -5.33 6.01
C THR A 316 17.11 -6.85 5.94
N ARG A 317 16.32 -7.43 6.83
CA ARG A 317 16.02 -8.88 6.80
C ARG A 317 15.29 -9.26 5.51
N HIS A 318 14.30 -8.47 5.10
CA HIS A 318 13.48 -8.79 3.93
C HIS A 318 14.30 -8.85 2.64
N ILE A 319 15.24 -7.93 2.44
CA ILE A 319 16.07 -7.90 1.23
C ILE A 319 17.18 -8.95 1.23
N ASN A 320 17.60 -9.45 2.38
CA ASN A 320 18.68 -10.44 2.49
C ASN A 320 18.13 -11.88 2.50
N ASP A 321 17.25 -12.20 3.46
CA ASP A 321 16.86 -13.58 3.75
C ASP A 321 15.33 -13.81 3.65
N GLY A 322 14.56 -12.74 3.36
CA GLY A 322 13.11 -12.74 3.49
C GLY A 322 12.66 -12.46 4.93
N LEU A 323 11.49 -11.84 5.06
CA LEU A 323 10.91 -11.50 6.36
C LEU A 323 9.90 -12.57 6.77
N ASP A 324 10.07 -13.15 7.96
CA ASP A 324 9.12 -14.12 8.47
C ASP A 324 7.74 -13.51 8.77
N PRO A 325 6.65 -14.30 8.68
CA PRO A 325 5.28 -13.80 8.84
C PRO A 325 4.97 -13.19 10.21
N VAL A 326 5.67 -13.62 11.26
CA VAL A 326 5.46 -13.14 12.65
C VAL A 326 6.06 -11.75 12.79
N THR A 327 7.33 -11.56 12.38
CA THR A 327 8.01 -10.26 12.40
C THR A 327 7.28 -9.25 11.49
N ALA A 328 6.85 -9.67 10.29
CA ALA A 328 6.04 -8.82 9.41
C ALA A 328 4.72 -8.39 10.05
N SER A 329 4.08 -9.30 10.82
CA SER A 329 2.86 -8.97 11.58
C SER A 329 3.12 -7.98 12.70
N MET A 330 4.27 -8.11 13.40
CA MET A 330 4.71 -7.14 14.41
C MET A 330 4.91 -5.76 13.81
N ALA A 331 5.63 -5.67 12.69
CA ALA A 331 5.88 -4.41 12.00
C ALA A 331 4.57 -3.74 11.58
N LYS A 332 3.68 -4.47 10.92
CA LYS A 332 2.41 -3.93 10.44
C LYS A 332 1.54 -3.40 11.59
N TYR A 333 1.26 -4.22 12.61
CA TYR A 333 0.33 -3.80 13.66
C TYR A 333 0.90 -2.68 14.50
N TRP A 334 2.16 -2.79 14.92
CA TRP A 334 2.76 -1.85 15.85
C TRP A 334 2.97 -0.47 15.20
N LEU A 335 3.51 -0.43 13.96
CA LEU A 335 3.72 0.83 13.24
C LEU A 335 2.40 1.51 12.88
N SER A 336 1.36 0.79 12.50
CA SER A 336 0.06 1.39 12.20
C SER A 336 -0.68 1.87 13.47
N ASP A 337 -0.51 1.21 14.61
CA ASP A 337 -1.03 1.69 15.90
C ASP A 337 -0.27 2.96 16.34
N LEU A 338 1.06 2.97 16.21
CA LEU A 338 1.90 4.13 16.50
C LEU A 338 1.55 5.32 15.61
N GLN A 339 1.36 5.09 14.30
CA GLN A 339 0.91 6.13 13.37
C GLN A 339 -0.38 6.77 13.84
N GLY A 340 -1.37 5.96 14.21
CA GLY A 340 -2.63 6.48 14.73
C GLY A 340 -2.46 7.33 15.99
N LYS A 341 -1.59 6.92 16.91
CA LYS A 341 -1.25 7.69 18.12
C LYS A 341 -0.55 9.01 17.77
N VAL A 342 0.47 8.96 16.92
CA VAL A 342 1.27 10.15 16.56
C VAL A 342 0.43 11.19 15.86
N VAL A 343 -0.38 10.79 14.87
CA VAL A 343 -1.19 11.77 14.12
C VAL A 343 -2.30 12.37 14.98
N ASP A 344 -2.88 11.62 15.93
CA ASP A 344 -3.88 12.12 16.88
C ASP A 344 -3.30 13.18 17.82
N GLU A 345 -2.17 12.88 18.45
CA GLU A 345 -1.48 13.82 19.35
C GLU A 345 -0.93 15.05 18.60
N CYS A 346 -0.43 14.87 17.39
CA CYS A 346 -0.01 15.97 16.52
C CYS A 346 -1.19 16.86 16.13
N LEU A 347 -2.33 16.28 15.77
CA LEU A 347 -3.55 17.04 15.47
C LEU A 347 -4.00 17.84 16.70
N GLN A 348 -3.95 17.25 17.90
CA GLN A 348 -4.29 17.94 19.14
C GLN A 348 -3.40 19.17 19.36
N LEU A 349 -2.11 19.10 19.05
CA LEU A 349 -1.17 20.23 19.18
C LEU A 349 -1.45 21.38 18.19
N HIS A 350 -2.16 21.10 17.08
CA HIS A 350 -2.63 22.14 16.15
C HIS A 350 -3.89 22.86 16.65
N GLY A 351 -4.56 22.36 17.70
CA GLY A 351 -5.79 22.93 18.22
C GLY A 351 -6.90 22.98 17.18
N GLY A 352 -7.68 24.07 17.14
CA GLY A 352 -8.78 24.21 16.17
C GLY A 352 -8.36 24.10 14.69
N TYR A 353 -7.15 24.50 14.36
CA TYR A 353 -6.62 24.35 13.00
C TYR A 353 -6.38 22.88 12.61
N GLY A 354 -6.06 22.02 13.58
CA GLY A 354 -5.93 20.58 13.33
C GLY A 354 -7.24 19.92 12.91
N TYR A 355 -8.39 20.54 13.17
CA TYR A 355 -9.72 20.05 12.78
C TYR A 355 -10.18 20.56 11.41
N MET A 356 -9.39 21.43 10.77
CA MET A 356 -9.71 22.03 9.47
C MET A 356 -9.05 21.26 8.34
N ASN A 357 -9.81 20.90 7.31
CA ASN A 357 -9.34 20.12 6.16
C ASN A 357 -8.22 20.82 5.36
N GLU A 358 -8.08 22.13 5.48
CA GLU A 358 -7.00 22.92 4.88
C GLU A 358 -5.62 22.59 5.46
N TYR A 359 -5.59 22.00 6.66
CA TYR A 359 -4.33 21.61 7.31
C TYR A 359 -3.97 20.15 7.01
N PRO A 360 -2.74 19.89 6.57
CA PRO A 360 -2.31 18.53 6.22
C PRO A 360 -2.53 17.49 7.32
N ILE A 361 -2.40 17.89 8.59
CA ILE A 361 -2.56 16.98 9.73
C ILE A 361 -3.99 16.41 9.83
N ALA A 362 -5.01 17.15 9.42
CA ALA A 362 -6.40 16.68 9.38
C ALA A 362 -6.58 15.57 8.35
N ARG A 363 -5.95 15.72 7.17
CA ARG A 363 -5.91 14.66 6.12
C ARG A 363 -5.19 13.44 6.65
N MET A 364 -4.00 13.60 7.21
CA MET A 364 -3.20 12.50 7.78
C MET A 364 -3.96 11.72 8.85
N PHE A 365 -4.74 12.39 9.70
CA PHE A 365 -5.58 11.74 10.70
C PHE A 365 -6.64 10.83 10.08
N ARG A 366 -7.32 11.28 9.02
CA ARG A 366 -8.32 10.48 8.31
C ARG A 366 -7.67 9.30 7.58
N ASP A 367 -6.56 9.54 6.89
CA ASP A 367 -5.88 8.57 6.04
C ASP A 367 -5.21 7.47 6.86
N ALA A 368 -4.66 7.80 8.02
CA ALA A 368 -4.03 6.84 8.93
C ALA A 368 -4.99 5.74 9.42
N ARG A 369 -6.31 6.04 9.49
CA ARG A 369 -7.25 5.14 10.17
C ARG A 369 -7.38 3.77 9.53
N VAL A 370 -7.29 3.67 8.22
CA VAL A 370 -7.45 2.40 7.49
C VAL A 370 -6.25 1.45 7.65
N GLN A 371 -5.07 1.98 7.99
CA GLN A 371 -3.84 1.21 8.15
C GLN A 371 -3.96 0.04 9.16
N ARG A 372 -4.83 0.19 10.16
CA ARG A 372 -5.12 -0.85 11.16
C ARG A 372 -6.09 -1.93 10.67
N ILE A 373 -6.72 -1.72 9.49
CA ILE A 373 -7.82 -2.55 8.97
C ILE A 373 -7.34 -3.41 7.81
N TYR A 374 -6.81 -2.79 6.75
CA TYR A 374 -6.41 -3.51 5.54
C TYR A 374 -5.10 -4.27 5.69
N GLY A 375 -4.78 -5.16 4.73
CA GLY A 375 -3.60 -6.04 4.81
C GLY A 375 -3.66 -7.03 5.99
N GLY A 376 -4.87 -7.33 6.48
CA GLY A 376 -5.17 -8.02 7.73
C GLY A 376 -5.28 -7.07 8.91
N THR A 377 -6.39 -7.17 9.67
CA THR A 377 -6.61 -6.29 10.84
C THR A 377 -5.51 -6.47 11.88
N ASN A 378 -5.28 -5.47 12.73
CA ASN A 378 -4.27 -5.56 13.78
C ASN A 378 -4.57 -6.69 14.78
N GLU A 379 -5.84 -7.05 14.96
CA GLU A 379 -6.27 -8.21 15.75
C GLU A 379 -5.77 -9.52 15.11
N ILE A 380 -5.86 -9.67 13.79
CA ILE A 380 -5.30 -10.82 13.06
C ILE A 380 -3.78 -10.85 13.18
N MET A 381 -3.10 -9.71 13.12
CA MET A 381 -1.65 -9.64 13.33
C MET A 381 -1.27 -10.14 14.73
N LYS A 382 -1.96 -9.63 15.76
CA LYS A 382 -1.77 -10.07 17.15
C LYS A 382 -2.08 -11.56 17.36
N LEU A 383 -3.11 -12.09 16.68
CA LEU A 383 -3.41 -13.52 16.69
C LEU A 383 -2.28 -14.36 16.11
N LEU A 384 -1.68 -13.94 14.99
CA LEU A 384 -0.56 -14.66 14.36
C LEU A 384 0.68 -14.66 15.26
N ILE A 385 0.97 -13.52 15.88
CA ILE A 385 2.08 -13.41 16.85
C ILE A 385 1.80 -14.31 18.07
N GLY A 386 0.58 -14.24 18.64
CA GLY A 386 0.21 -15.05 19.80
C GLY A 386 0.27 -16.56 19.54
N ARG A 387 0.00 -17.00 18.31
CA ARG A 387 0.10 -18.42 17.92
C ARG A 387 1.54 -18.91 17.77
N SER A 388 2.51 -18.00 17.69
CA SER A 388 3.95 -18.34 17.60
C SER A 388 4.63 -18.46 18.96
N LEU A 389 3.94 -18.10 20.05
CA LEU A 389 4.43 -18.21 21.43
C LEU A 389 4.27 -19.63 21.96
#